data_3d887e6ab217c99607e87fc47c00be87
#
_entry.id   3d887e6ab217c99607e87fc47c00be87
#
_cell.length_a   1.000
_cell.length_b   1.000
_cell.length_c   1.000
_cell.angle_alpha   90.00
_cell.angle_beta   90.00
_cell.angle_gamma   90.00
#
_symmetry.space_group_name_H-M   'P 1'
#
loop_
_entity.id
_entity.type
_entity.pdbx_description
1 polymer ?
#
loop_
_entity_poly.entity_id
_entity_poly.type
_entity_poly.pdbx_seq_one_letter_code
_entity_poly.pdbx_strand_id
1 'polypeptide(L)'
;MSFRLSKNGDNIRPFPGQRTLVAPDSTPLLPVLIVLHQETSTPGRVGNALRALGYPLDIRRPRFGDPLPDTLDRHAGAVVFGGPMSANDTDDYVRREIDWIEVPLREQRPFLGICLGAQMLARQLGAQVAPHHEGRVEVGYYPIRPT
;
A
#
# COMPACT_ATOMS: atom_id res chain seq x y z
N MET A 1 20.09 -28.60 -42.62
CA MET A 1 20.48 -27.16 -42.70
C MET A 1 21.19 -26.79 -41.42
N SER A 2 22.51 -26.57 -41.53
CA SER A 2 23.40 -26.39 -40.39
C SER A 2 23.62 -24.90 -40.17
N PHE A 3 23.25 -24.34 -38.98
CA PHE A 3 23.57 -22.95 -38.66
C PHE A 3 24.90 -22.89 -37.92
N ARG A 4 25.86 -22.27 -38.55
CA ARG A 4 27.17 -21.91 -37.93
C ARG A 4 26.99 -20.74 -37.03
N LEU A 5 27.37 -20.88 -35.74
CA LEU A 5 27.57 -19.78 -34.83
C LEU A 5 28.86 -19.02 -35.15
N SER A 6 28.72 -17.76 -35.51
CA SER A 6 29.85 -16.84 -35.70
C SER A 6 30.39 -16.41 -34.32
N LYS A 7 31.67 -16.69 -34.11
CA LYS A 7 32.47 -16.14 -32.97
C LYS A 7 33.01 -14.78 -33.43
N ASN A 8 32.33 -13.71 -33.14
CA ASN A 8 32.94 -12.38 -33.09
C ASN A 8 32.42 -11.66 -31.88
N GLY A 9 33.35 -11.40 -30.94
CA GLY A 9 33.08 -10.60 -29.75
C GLY A 9 32.95 -9.12 -30.13
N ASP A 10 31.77 -8.72 -30.53
CA ASP A 10 31.47 -7.32 -30.73
C ASP A 10 31.17 -6.68 -29.35
N ASN A 11 32.12 -5.85 -28.95
CA ASN A 11 32.04 -4.97 -27.83
C ASN A 11 30.92 -3.93 -28.08
N ILE A 12 29.66 -4.28 -27.77
CA ILE A 12 28.52 -3.37 -27.87
C ILE A 12 28.69 -2.32 -26.76
N ARG A 13 29.16 -1.12 -27.15
CA ARG A 13 29.18 0.04 -26.23
C ARG A 13 27.72 0.40 -25.90
N PRO A 14 27.34 0.52 -24.61
CA PRO A 14 26.01 0.94 -24.23
C PRO A 14 25.78 2.38 -24.71
N PHE A 15 24.58 2.66 -25.18
CA PHE A 15 24.15 4.01 -25.57
C PHE A 15 24.21 4.95 -24.37
N PRO A 16 24.65 6.23 -24.54
CA PRO A 16 24.66 7.21 -23.46
C PRO A 16 23.21 7.45 -23.01
N GLY A 17 22.91 7.11 -21.73
CA GLY A 17 21.60 7.24 -21.14
C GLY A 17 20.97 5.95 -20.62
N GLN A 18 21.52 4.78 -20.91
CA GLN A 18 21.10 3.55 -20.21
C GLN A 18 21.64 3.57 -18.79
N ARG A 19 20.72 3.80 -17.80
CA ARG A 19 21.03 3.46 -16.41
C ARG A 19 21.33 1.96 -16.38
N THR A 20 22.56 1.62 -16.06
CA THR A 20 22.91 0.25 -15.69
C THR A 20 22.00 -0.13 -14.54
N LEU A 21 21.08 -1.08 -14.80
CA LEU A 21 20.34 -1.71 -13.72
C LEU A 21 21.38 -2.44 -12.88
N VAL A 22 21.83 -1.79 -11.81
CA VAL A 22 22.57 -2.47 -10.75
C VAL A 22 21.64 -3.58 -10.29
N ALA A 23 22.13 -4.83 -10.34
CA ALA A 23 21.39 -5.95 -9.80
C ALA A 23 20.93 -5.56 -8.38
N PRO A 24 19.64 -5.74 -8.02
CA PRO A 24 19.17 -5.34 -6.70
C PRO A 24 20.03 -6.06 -5.69
N ASP A 25 20.55 -5.27 -4.74
CA ASP A 25 21.23 -5.78 -3.56
C ASP A 25 20.37 -6.95 -3.05
N SER A 26 20.95 -8.11 -2.84
CA SER A 26 20.25 -9.38 -2.55
C SER A 26 19.56 -9.41 -1.17
N THR A 27 19.44 -8.25 -0.52
CA THR A 27 18.69 -8.08 0.72
C THR A 27 17.20 -8.20 0.44
N PRO A 28 16.50 -9.18 1.01
CA PRO A 28 15.05 -9.31 0.83
C PRO A 28 14.34 -8.02 1.26
N LEU A 29 13.43 -7.52 0.41
CA LEU A 29 12.60 -6.37 0.76
C LEU A 29 11.73 -6.69 1.97
N LEU A 30 11.61 -5.74 2.89
CA LEU A 30 10.68 -5.85 3.99
C LEU A 30 9.24 -5.92 3.46
N PRO A 31 8.33 -6.69 4.10
CA PRO A 31 6.94 -6.76 3.69
C PRO A 31 6.23 -5.41 3.83
N VAL A 32 5.20 -5.20 3.02
CA VAL A 32 4.23 -4.14 3.23
C VAL A 32 3.07 -4.69 4.04
N LEU A 33 2.73 -4.02 5.15
CA LEU A 33 1.55 -4.35 5.94
C LEU A 33 0.29 -3.96 5.16
N ILE A 34 -0.66 -4.89 5.04
CA ILE A 34 -1.93 -4.71 4.34
C ILE A 34 -3.06 -4.94 5.32
N VAL A 35 -3.86 -3.92 5.60
CA VAL A 35 -5.03 -4.03 6.48
C VAL A 35 -6.29 -4.13 5.64
N LEU A 36 -7.07 -5.20 5.84
CA LEU A 36 -8.31 -5.50 5.14
C LEU A 36 -9.45 -5.67 6.15
N HIS A 37 -10.67 -5.24 5.79
CA HIS A 37 -11.82 -5.18 6.71
C HIS A 37 -12.89 -6.23 6.46
N GLN A 38 -12.79 -7.01 5.38
CA GLN A 38 -13.72 -8.07 5.04
C GLN A 38 -12.97 -9.40 4.89
N GLU A 39 -13.62 -10.48 5.25
CA GLU A 39 -13.01 -11.82 5.23
C GLU A 39 -12.51 -12.22 3.84
N THR A 40 -13.30 -11.94 2.82
CA THR A 40 -13.03 -12.32 1.43
C THR A 40 -12.32 -11.24 0.61
N SER A 41 -12.07 -10.05 1.19
CA SER A 41 -11.38 -8.99 0.43
C SER A 41 -9.89 -9.32 0.21
N THR A 42 -9.41 -8.83 -0.92
CA THR A 42 -8.03 -8.97 -1.35
C THR A 42 -7.41 -7.60 -1.60
N PRO A 43 -6.08 -7.48 -1.54
CA PRO A 43 -5.41 -6.20 -1.84
C PRO A 43 -5.47 -5.81 -3.33
N GLY A 44 -6.10 -6.60 -4.17
CA GLY A 44 -6.40 -6.29 -5.56
C GLY A 44 -5.20 -5.77 -6.36
N ARG A 45 -5.43 -4.71 -7.17
CA ARG A 45 -4.40 -4.11 -8.03
C ARG A 45 -3.23 -3.53 -7.25
N VAL A 46 -3.47 -2.94 -6.08
CA VAL A 46 -2.42 -2.37 -5.22
C VAL A 46 -1.48 -3.49 -4.75
N GLY A 47 -2.04 -4.59 -4.23
CA GLY A 47 -1.24 -5.74 -3.81
C GLY A 47 -0.47 -6.38 -4.97
N ASN A 48 -1.08 -6.47 -6.15
CA ASN A 48 -0.40 -6.99 -7.34
C ASN A 48 0.77 -6.09 -7.77
N ALA A 49 0.60 -4.77 -7.73
CA ALA A 49 1.66 -3.83 -8.03
C ALA A 49 2.82 -3.94 -7.03
N LEU A 50 2.52 -4.04 -5.73
CA LEU A 50 3.54 -4.21 -4.70
C LEU A 50 4.33 -5.52 -4.90
N ARG A 51 3.62 -6.64 -5.20
CA ARG A 51 4.30 -7.91 -5.51
C ARG A 51 5.16 -7.83 -6.77
N ALA A 52 4.68 -7.15 -7.81
CA ALA A 52 5.45 -6.94 -9.03
C ALA A 52 6.73 -6.11 -8.79
N LEU A 53 6.72 -5.25 -7.77
CA LEU A 53 7.89 -4.50 -7.29
C LEU A 53 8.77 -5.31 -6.32
N GLY A 54 8.42 -6.57 -6.05
CA GLY A 54 9.20 -7.47 -5.19
C GLY A 54 8.87 -7.41 -3.71
N TYR A 55 7.85 -6.65 -3.28
CA TYR A 55 7.47 -6.58 -1.87
C TYR A 55 6.63 -7.78 -1.45
N PRO A 56 7.02 -8.52 -0.39
CA PRO A 56 6.12 -9.41 0.31
C PRO A 56 4.95 -8.65 0.93
N LEU A 57 3.81 -9.29 1.13
CA LEU A 57 2.65 -8.67 1.77
C LEU A 57 2.36 -9.39 3.08
N ASP A 58 2.30 -8.64 4.19
CA ASP A 58 1.77 -9.07 5.48
C ASP A 58 0.31 -8.62 5.57
N ILE A 59 -0.63 -9.56 5.37
CA ILE A 59 -2.06 -9.25 5.32
C ILE A 59 -2.66 -9.48 6.70
N ARG A 60 -3.33 -8.46 7.24
CA ARG A 60 -3.99 -8.47 8.54
C ARG A 60 -5.44 -8.04 8.42
N ARG A 61 -6.29 -8.67 9.23
CA ARG A 61 -7.73 -8.38 9.35
C ARG A 61 -8.11 -8.18 10.81
N PRO A 62 -7.86 -6.98 11.38
CA PRO A 62 -8.08 -6.72 12.82
C PRO A 62 -9.52 -6.95 13.25
N ARG A 63 -10.48 -6.72 12.36
CA ARG A 63 -11.89 -7.05 12.60
C ARG A 63 -12.12 -8.52 12.97
N PHE A 64 -11.25 -9.41 12.47
CA PHE A 64 -11.33 -10.86 12.70
C PHE A 64 -10.27 -11.36 13.68
N GLY A 65 -9.63 -10.44 14.41
CA GLY A 65 -8.72 -10.77 15.50
C GLY A 65 -7.24 -10.75 15.14
N ASP A 66 -6.85 -10.45 13.91
CA ASP A 66 -5.43 -10.30 13.60
C ASP A 66 -4.85 -9.08 14.31
N PRO A 67 -3.74 -9.22 15.05
CA PRO A 67 -3.12 -8.09 15.73
C PRO A 67 -2.43 -7.16 14.73
N LEU A 68 -2.52 -5.87 14.96
CA LEU A 68 -1.64 -4.89 14.31
C LEU A 68 -0.29 -4.85 15.07
N PRO A 69 0.83 -4.66 14.38
CA PRO A 69 2.14 -4.63 15.03
C PRO A 69 2.35 -3.31 15.79
N ASP A 70 3.06 -3.38 16.92
CA ASP A 70 3.38 -2.20 17.75
C ASP A 70 4.38 -1.25 17.08
N THR A 71 5.09 -1.71 16.05
CA THR A 71 6.08 -0.96 15.28
C THR A 71 6.14 -1.46 13.83
N LEU A 72 6.51 -0.59 12.91
CA LEU A 72 6.76 -0.93 11.50
C LEU A 72 8.26 -1.10 11.17
N ASP A 73 9.12 -1.31 12.14
CA ASP A 73 10.57 -1.50 11.92
C ASP A 73 10.87 -2.68 11.00
N ARG A 74 9.98 -3.69 10.97
CA ARG A 74 10.06 -4.88 10.11
C ARG A 74 9.16 -4.81 8.87
N HIS A 75 8.63 -3.62 8.55
CA HIS A 75 7.79 -3.38 7.38
C HIS A 75 8.32 -2.21 6.55
N ALA A 76 8.17 -2.30 5.23
CA ALA A 76 8.50 -1.22 4.32
C ALA A 76 7.50 -0.05 4.39
N GLY A 77 6.30 -0.32 4.88
CA GLY A 77 5.20 0.63 5.03
C GLY A 77 3.89 -0.09 5.27
N ALA A 78 2.79 0.66 5.27
CA ALA A 78 1.45 0.11 5.50
C ALA A 78 0.42 0.66 4.51
N VAL A 79 -0.55 -0.19 4.15
CA VAL A 79 -1.73 0.19 3.36
C VAL A 79 -2.98 -0.24 4.12
N VAL A 80 -3.83 0.72 4.49
CA VAL A 80 -5.14 0.47 5.09
C VAL A 80 -6.21 0.65 4.03
N PHE A 81 -6.95 -0.41 3.75
CA PHE A 81 -7.93 -0.44 2.68
C PHE A 81 -9.29 0.11 3.10
N GLY A 82 -10.19 0.17 2.12
CA GLY A 82 -11.58 0.49 2.32
C GLY A 82 -12.37 -0.66 2.94
N GLY A 83 -13.60 -0.34 3.33
CA GLY A 83 -14.55 -1.29 3.89
C GLY A 83 -15.94 -0.68 3.92
N PRO A 84 -16.99 -1.48 4.19
CA PRO A 84 -18.37 -0.97 4.26
C PRO A 84 -18.68 -0.22 5.57
N MET A 85 -17.72 -0.15 6.49
CA MET A 85 -17.86 0.52 7.79
C MET A 85 -17.63 2.02 7.64
N SER A 86 -18.07 2.76 8.65
CA SER A 86 -17.75 4.18 8.84
C SER A 86 -16.52 4.34 9.74
N ALA A 87 -15.66 5.30 9.45
CA ALA A 87 -14.63 5.71 10.39
C ALA A 87 -15.22 6.30 11.69
N ASN A 88 -16.53 6.58 11.72
CA ASN A 88 -17.26 7.04 12.90
C ASN A 88 -17.91 5.92 13.70
N ASP A 89 -17.82 4.67 13.25
CA ASP A 89 -18.36 3.53 13.99
C ASP A 89 -17.65 3.40 15.34
N THR A 90 -18.43 2.91 16.32
CA THR A 90 -17.96 2.81 17.71
C THR A 90 -17.34 1.45 18.04
N ASP A 91 -17.22 0.59 17.04
CA ASP A 91 -16.58 -0.72 17.19
C ASP A 91 -15.13 -0.60 17.67
N ASP A 92 -14.74 -1.46 18.60
CA ASP A 92 -13.41 -1.41 19.21
C ASP A 92 -12.27 -1.60 18.20
N TYR A 93 -12.47 -2.41 17.17
CA TYR A 93 -11.44 -2.60 16.14
C TYR A 93 -11.25 -1.34 15.29
N VAL A 94 -12.32 -0.57 14.99
CA VAL A 94 -12.23 0.70 14.25
C VAL A 94 -11.42 1.72 15.06
N ARG A 95 -11.69 1.84 16.35
CA ARG A 95 -10.94 2.74 17.24
C ARG A 95 -9.47 2.33 17.30
N ARG A 96 -9.20 1.05 17.53
CA ARG A 96 -7.83 0.52 17.57
C ARG A 96 -7.07 0.75 16.28
N GLU A 97 -7.72 0.63 15.13
CA GLU A 97 -7.08 0.89 13.84
C GLU A 97 -6.78 2.39 13.65
N ILE A 98 -7.70 3.27 14.05
CA ILE A 98 -7.48 4.72 14.02
C ILE A 98 -6.29 5.08 14.92
N ASP A 99 -6.28 4.61 16.17
CA ASP A 99 -5.21 4.88 17.12
C ASP A 99 -3.87 4.30 16.65
N TRP A 100 -3.90 3.11 16.02
CA TRP A 100 -2.72 2.45 15.49
C TRP A 100 -2.05 3.25 14.35
N ILE A 101 -2.78 4.07 13.60
CA ILE A 101 -2.20 4.90 12.53
C ILE A 101 -1.13 5.87 13.08
N GLU A 102 -1.13 6.15 14.37
CA GLU A 102 -0.04 6.89 15.01
C GLU A 102 1.32 6.20 14.82
N VAL A 103 1.36 4.86 14.76
CA VAL A 103 2.61 4.10 14.62
C VAL A 103 3.36 4.46 13.34
N PRO A 104 2.79 4.31 12.13
CA PRO A 104 3.47 4.73 10.90
C PRO A 104 3.79 6.22 10.86
N LEU A 105 2.94 7.07 11.42
CA LEU A 105 3.18 8.52 11.45
C LEU A 105 4.38 8.87 12.33
N ARG A 106 4.40 8.37 13.57
CA ARG A 106 5.49 8.58 14.52
C ARG A 106 6.83 8.03 14.01
N GLU A 107 6.79 6.85 13.39
CA GLU A 107 7.98 6.19 12.84
C GLU A 107 8.36 6.69 11.44
N GLN A 108 7.63 7.65 10.89
CA GLN A 108 7.84 8.21 9.55
C GLN A 108 7.90 7.13 8.47
N ARG A 109 7.07 6.09 8.60
CA ARG A 109 6.97 5.02 7.63
C ARG A 109 5.96 5.36 6.53
N PRO A 110 6.20 4.93 5.29
CA PRO A 110 5.23 5.10 4.21
C PRO A 110 3.85 4.55 4.61
N PHE A 111 2.80 5.37 4.44
CA PHE A 111 1.43 5.00 4.76
C PHE A 111 0.50 5.40 3.61
N LEU A 112 -0.40 4.51 3.23
CA LEU A 112 -1.44 4.75 2.24
C LEU A 112 -2.80 4.36 2.82
N GLY A 113 -3.70 5.32 2.99
CA GLY A 113 -5.11 5.10 3.30
C GLY A 113 -5.97 5.11 2.05
N ILE A 114 -6.82 4.12 1.87
CA ILE A 114 -7.76 4.00 0.74
C ILE A 114 -9.19 4.00 1.27
N CYS A 115 -10.05 4.92 0.83
CA CYS A 115 -11.44 5.05 1.23
C CYS A 115 -11.57 5.13 2.77
N LEU A 116 -12.06 4.08 3.45
CA LEU A 116 -12.14 4.01 4.90
C LEU A 116 -10.77 4.29 5.56
N GLY A 117 -9.68 3.72 5.04
CA GLY A 117 -8.33 3.97 5.56
C GLY A 117 -7.90 5.43 5.47
N ALA A 118 -8.31 6.15 4.41
CA ALA A 118 -8.08 7.59 4.30
C ALA A 118 -8.91 8.39 5.31
N GLN A 119 -10.15 7.98 5.57
CA GLN A 119 -11.00 8.59 6.59
C GLN A 119 -10.45 8.37 8.00
N MET A 120 -9.95 7.16 8.28
CA MET A 120 -9.29 6.84 9.56
C MET A 120 -8.03 7.71 9.75
N LEU A 121 -7.20 7.87 8.72
CA LEU A 121 -6.04 8.77 8.77
C LEU A 121 -6.46 10.21 9.04
N ALA A 122 -7.49 10.71 8.37
CA ALA A 122 -8.00 12.07 8.58
C ALA A 122 -8.44 12.28 10.05
N ARG A 123 -9.13 11.29 10.63
CA ARG A 123 -9.52 11.32 12.05
C ARG A 123 -8.31 11.30 12.99
N GLN A 124 -7.34 10.43 12.73
CA GLN A 124 -6.10 10.37 13.52
C GLN A 124 -5.34 11.70 13.51
N LEU A 125 -5.42 12.43 12.40
CA LEU A 125 -4.83 13.77 12.27
C LEU A 125 -5.72 14.89 12.85
N GLY A 126 -6.83 14.55 13.52
CA GLY A 126 -7.73 15.50 14.16
C GLY A 126 -8.78 16.15 13.24
N ALA A 127 -8.90 15.67 12.00
CA ALA A 127 -9.91 16.17 11.07
C ALA A 127 -11.28 15.51 11.33
N GLN A 128 -12.35 16.25 11.04
CA GLN A 128 -13.71 15.74 11.09
C GLN A 128 -14.03 14.96 9.80
N VAL A 129 -14.52 13.74 9.95
CA VAL A 129 -15.08 12.95 8.86
C VAL A 129 -16.60 12.92 9.03
N ALA A 130 -17.32 13.51 8.07
CA ALA A 130 -18.77 13.60 8.12
C ALA A 130 -19.36 13.52 6.70
N PRO A 131 -20.64 13.12 6.55
CA PRO A 131 -21.35 13.28 5.29
C PRO A 131 -21.36 14.75 4.85
N HIS A 132 -21.39 14.97 3.53
CA HIS A 132 -21.52 16.33 3.01
C HIS A 132 -22.83 16.96 3.53
N HIS A 133 -22.79 18.23 3.99
CA HIS A 133 -23.93 18.90 4.64
C HIS A 133 -25.19 18.99 3.76
N GLU A 134 -25.03 18.97 2.42
CA GLU A 134 -26.13 18.93 1.45
C GLU A 134 -26.43 17.50 0.95
N GLY A 135 -25.86 16.46 1.57
CA GLY A 135 -26.06 15.06 1.16
C GLY A 135 -25.46 14.73 -0.22
N ARG A 136 -24.53 15.54 -0.73
CA ARG A 136 -23.86 15.24 -2.01
C ARG A 136 -22.99 14.01 -1.88
N VAL A 137 -23.05 13.15 -2.90
CA VAL A 137 -22.20 11.98 -3.06
C VAL A 137 -21.58 12.00 -4.45
N GLU A 138 -20.32 11.55 -4.55
CA GLU A 138 -19.66 11.35 -5.84
C GLU A 138 -19.81 9.89 -6.25
N VAL A 139 -20.47 9.67 -7.38
CA VAL A 139 -20.67 8.32 -7.95
C VAL A 139 -20.23 8.34 -9.41
N GLY A 140 -19.26 7.51 -9.77
CA GLY A 140 -18.78 7.39 -11.14
C GLY A 140 -17.26 7.42 -11.27
N TYR A 141 -16.78 7.61 -12.50
CA TYR A 141 -15.38 7.76 -12.84
C TYR A 141 -15.09 9.21 -13.21
N TYR A 142 -14.19 9.82 -12.48
CA TYR A 142 -13.77 11.20 -12.69
C TYR A 142 -12.31 11.26 -13.12
N PRO A 143 -11.95 12.15 -14.07
CA PRO A 143 -10.54 12.36 -14.42
C PRO A 143 -9.82 13.03 -13.25
N ILE A 144 -8.73 12.42 -12.80
CA ILE A 144 -7.80 13.02 -11.82
C ILE A 144 -6.60 13.58 -12.57
N ARG A 145 -6.18 14.78 -12.16
CA ARG A 145 -4.97 15.43 -12.69
C ARG A 145 -3.96 15.50 -11.57
N PRO A 146 -2.70 15.08 -11.80
CA PRO A 146 -1.62 15.32 -10.86
C PRO A 146 -1.44 16.82 -10.63
N THR A 147 -1.12 17.21 -9.41
CA THR A 147 -0.74 18.58 -9.01
C THR A 147 0.75 18.78 -9.15
#